data_587aaa54b07c060e4a36e64d1a97e3df
#
_entry.id   587aaa54b07c060e4a36e64d1a97e3df
#
_cell.length_a   1.000
_cell.length_b   1.000
_cell.length_c   1.000
_cell.angle_alpha   90.00
_cell.angle_beta   90.00
_cell.angle_gamma   90.00
#
_symmetry.space_group_name_H-M   'P 1'
#
loop_
_entity.id
_entity.type
_entity.pdbx_description
1 polymer ?
#
loop_
_entity_poly.entity_id
_entity_poly.type
_entity_poly.pdbx_seq_one_letter_code
_entity_poly.pdbx_strand_id
1 'polypeptide(L)' 'MFSEYRDRISQLKTEDAHFARLLRRHTALDQHVRNMESNVRPPAQPVLESLKREKLKLTDTLYAMLRA' A
#
# COMPACT_ATOMS: atom_id res chain seq x y z
N MET A 1 5.33 8.37 0.33
CA MET A 1 5.98 7.11 0.67
C MET A 1 6.88 6.59 -0.45
N PHE A 2 6.44 6.65 -1.70
CA PHE A 2 7.22 6.17 -2.84
C PHE A 2 7.77 7.30 -3.73
N SER A 3 7.94 8.50 -3.17
CA SER A 3 8.30 9.67 -3.97
C SER A 3 9.64 9.52 -4.70
N GLU A 4 10.59 8.82 -4.11
CA GLU A 4 11.92 8.59 -4.69
C GLU A 4 11.90 7.62 -5.89
N TYR A 5 10.80 6.87 -6.06
CA TYR A 5 10.65 5.91 -7.14
C TYR A 5 9.53 6.28 -8.11
N ARG A 6 9.15 7.55 -8.15
CA ARG A 6 8.00 7.99 -8.95
C ARG A 6 8.07 7.54 -10.41
N ASP A 7 9.21 7.75 -11.05
CA ASP A 7 9.38 7.39 -12.46
C ASP A 7 9.35 5.88 -12.67
N ARG A 8 9.98 5.15 -11.74
CA ARG A 8 10.00 3.69 -11.78
C ARG A 8 8.60 3.11 -11.60
N ILE A 9 7.82 3.71 -10.69
CA ILE A 9 6.44 3.30 -10.46
C ILE A 9 5.60 3.51 -11.71
N SER A 10 5.71 4.67 -12.35
CA SER A 10 4.98 4.97 -13.57
C SER A 10 5.30 3.95 -14.67
N GLN A 11 6.57 3.59 -14.80
CA GLN A 11 7.01 2.60 -15.77
C GLN A 11 6.43 1.21 -15.46
N LEU A 12 6.56 0.75 -14.22
CA LEU A 12 6.11 -0.59 -13.85
C LEU A 12 4.59 -0.73 -13.86
N LYS A 13 3.85 0.34 -13.60
CA LYS A 13 2.37 0.31 -13.68
C LYS A 13 1.88 -0.08 -15.07
N THR A 14 2.62 0.28 -16.10
CA THR A 14 2.24 -0.04 -17.48
C THR A 14 2.87 -1.33 -17.97
N GLU A 15 4.03 -1.70 -17.47
CA GLU A 15 4.79 -2.85 -17.98
C GLU A 15 4.57 -4.14 -17.19
N ASP A 16 4.17 -4.03 -15.92
CA ASP A 16 4.05 -5.18 -15.03
C ASP A 16 2.66 -5.21 -14.39
N ALA A 17 1.81 -6.11 -14.88
CA ALA A 17 0.44 -6.25 -14.38
C ALA A 17 0.41 -6.67 -12.90
N HIS A 18 1.37 -7.48 -12.48
CA HIS A 18 1.48 -7.90 -11.08
C HIS A 18 1.77 -6.72 -10.17
N PHE A 19 2.74 -5.90 -10.56
CA PHE A 19 3.07 -4.68 -9.82
C PHE A 19 1.87 -3.73 -9.74
N ALA A 20 1.19 -3.52 -10.86
CA ALA A 20 0.02 -2.63 -10.90
C ALA A 20 -1.09 -3.11 -9.96
N ARG A 21 -1.30 -4.42 -9.88
CA ARG A 21 -2.30 -5.01 -8.99
C ARG A 21 -1.91 -4.81 -7.52
N LEU A 22 -0.67 -5.06 -7.18
CA LEU A 22 -0.18 -4.88 -5.81
C LEU A 22 -0.23 -3.41 -5.39
N LEU A 23 0.11 -2.51 -6.30
CA LEU A 23 0.06 -1.07 -6.02
C LEU A 23 -1.37 -0.61 -5.75
N ARG A 24 -2.34 -1.07 -6.55
CA ARG A 24 -3.76 -0.75 -6.32
C ARG A 24 -4.23 -1.26 -4.97
N ARG A 25 -3.84 -2.48 -4.60
CA ARG A 25 -4.19 -3.06 -3.31
C ARG A 25 -3.59 -2.25 -2.17
N HIS A 26 -2.33 -1.83 -2.30
CA HIS A 26 -1.67 -0.98 -1.31
C HIS A 26 -2.41 0.33 -1.14
N THR A 27 -2.76 0.99 -2.24
CA THR A 27 -3.48 2.26 -2.21
C THR A 27 -4.83 2.12 -1.54
N ALA A 28 -5.57 1.05 -1.85
CA ALA A 28 -6.88 0.79 -1.24
C ALA A 28 -6.74 0.56 0.27
N LEU A 29 -5.75 -0.22 0.70
CA LEU A 29 -5.51 -0.46 2.13
C LEU A 29 -5.09 0.83 2.84
N ASP A 30 -4.23 1.63 2.23
CA ASP A 30 -3.81 2.90 2.80
C ASP A 30 -5.00 3.83 3.03
N GLN A 31 -5.89 3.94 2.03
CA GLN A 31 -7.09 4.76 2.15
C GLN A 31 -8.02 4.22 3.23
N HIS A 32 -8.17 2.91 3.29
CA HIS A 32 -9.03 2.26 4.27
C HIS A 32 -8.52 2.51 5.70
N VAL A 33 -7.23 2.36 5.92
CA VAL A 33 -6.60 2.62 7.22
C VAL A 33 -6.79 4.09 7.61
N ARG A 34 -6.57 5.02 6.69
CA ARG A 34 -6.75 6.45 6.96
C ARG A 34 -8.19 6.77 7.32
N ASN A 35 -9.15 6.18 6.63
CA ASN A 35 -10.57 6.38 6.93
C ASN A 35 -10.91 5.86 8.31
N MET A 36 -10.39 4.70 8.69
CA MET A 36 -10.63 4.12 10.01
C MET A 36 -10.02 4.97 11.12
N GLU A 37 -8.82 5.50 10.90
CA GLU A 37 -8.14 6.33 11.90
C GLU A 37 -8.81 7.68 12.09
N SER A 38 -9.48 8.21 11.06
CA SER A 38 -10.15 9.50 11.13
C SER A 38 -11.57 9.42 11.68
N ASN A 39 -12.11 8.23 11.90
CA ASN A 39 -13.46 8.05 12.44
C ASN A 39 -13.53 8.46 13.90
N VAL A 40 -14.71 9.01 14.29
CA VAL A 40 -15.01 9.36 15.68
C VAL A 40 -15.01 8.11 16.56
N ARG A 41 -15.43 6.99 16.00
CA ARG A 41 -15.36 5.70 16.66
C ARG A 41 -14.32 4.84 15.95
N PRO A 42 -13.08 4.77 16.46
CA PRO A 42 -12.08 3.93 15.83
C PRO A 42 -12.48 2.45 15.92
N PRO A 43 -12.13 1.64 14.91
CA PRO A 43 -12.38 0.20 14.95
C PRO A 43 -11.60 -0.45 16.09
N ALA A 44 -11.94 -1.70 16.40
CA ALA A 44 -11.18 -2.45 17.37
C ALA A 44 -9.71 -2.48 16.98
N GLN A 45 -8.82 -2.29 17.95
CA GLN A 45 -7.38 -2.21 17.73
C GLN A 45 -6.81 -3.41 16.95
N PRO A 46 -7.24 -4.67 17.24
CA PRO A 46 -6.74 -5.80 16.47
C PRO A 46 -7.06 -5.74 14.97
N VAL A 47 -8.22 -5.19 14.59
CA VAL A 47 -8.59 -5.04 13.18
C VAL A 47 -7.68 -4.02 12.50
N LEU A 48 -7.49 -2.87 13.13
CA LEU A 48 -6.65 -1.81 12.59
C LEU A 48 -5.19 -2.28 12.45
N GLU A 49 -4.67 -2.97 13.45
CA GLU A 49 -3.31 -3.48 13.42
C GLU A 49 -3.12 -4.53 12.32
N SER A 50 -4.12 -5.38 12.10
CA SER A 50 -4.08 -6.37 11.04
C SER A 50 -3.98 -5.71 9.67
N LEU A 51 -4.77 -4.67 9.43
CA LEU A 51 -4.74 -3.92 8.17
C LEU A 51 -3.43 -3.18 7.97
N LYS A 52 -2.88 -2.58 9.03
CA LYS A 52 -1.59 -1.90 8.96
C LYS A 52 -0.46 -2.89 8.66
N ARG A 53 -0.52 -4.08 9.22
CA ARG A 53 0.46 -5.14 8.97
C ARG A 53 0.40 -5.60 7.53
N GLU A 54 -0.80 -5.79 6.99
CA GLU A 54 -0.98 -6.17 5.59
C GLU A 54 -0.44 -5.08 4.67
N LYS A 55 -0.73 -3.82 4.97
CA LYS A 55 -0.19 -2.69 4.21
C LYS A 55 1.34 -2.69 4.22
N LEU A 56 1.95 -2.96 5.36
CA LEU A 56 3.40 -3.02 5.49
C LEU A 56 4.00 -4.12 4.63
N LYS A 57 3.37 -5.30 4.62
CA LYS A 57 3.83 -6.40 3.77
C LYS A 57 3.81 -6.02 2.29
N LEU A 58 2.74 -5.34 1.86
CA LEU A 58 2.64 -4.86 0.49
C LEU A 58 3.71 -3.81 0.19
N THR A 59 3.95 -2.89 1.12
CA THR A 59 5.00 -1.89 0.98
C THR A 59 6.36 -2.55 0.78
N ASP A 60 6.68 -3.54 1.59
CA ASP A 60 7.96 -4.26 1.49
C ASP A 60 8.10 -4.96 0.13
N THR A 61 7.03 -5.61 -0.33
CA THR A 61 7.02 -6.29 -1.62
C THR A 61 7.21 -5.29 -2.77
N LEU A 62 6.50 -4.16 -2.71
CA LEU A 62 6.61 -3.13 -3.73
C LEU A 62 8.03 -2.54 -3.78
N TYR A 63 8.62 -2.26 -2.64
CA TYR A 63 10.00 -1.76 -2.60
C TYR A 63 11.00 -2.78 -3.17
N ALA A 64 10.79 -4.06 -2.88
CA ALA A 64 11.65 -5.11 -3.44
C ALA A 64 11.57 -5.12 -4.97
N MET A 65 10.37 -4.95 -5.52
CA MET A 65 10.18 -4.87 -6.97
C MET A 65 10.81 -3.62 -7.57
N LEU A 66 10.69 -2.49 -6.87
CA LEU A 66 11.26 -1.22 -7.33
C LEU A 66 12.78 -1.22 -7.33
N ARG A 67 13.39 -1.96 -6.41
CA ARG A 67 14.85 -2.07 -6.31
C ARG A 67 15.45 -3.15 -7.19
N ALA A 68 14.64 -4.01 -7.74
CA ALA A 68 15.09 -5.12 -8.59
C ALA A 68 15.63 -4.65 -9.95
#